data_480b35901504ae4102e6c95d3720c931
#
_entry.id   480b35901504ae4102e6c95d3720c931
#
_cell.length_a   1.000
_cell.length_b   1.000
_cell.length_c   1.000
_cell.angle_alpha   90.00
_cell.angle_beta   90.00
_cell.angle_gamma   90.00
#
_symmetry.space_group_name_H-M   'P 1'
#
loop_
_entity.id
_entity.type
_entity.pdbx_description
1 polymer ?
#
loop_
_entity_poly.entity_id
_entity_poly.type
_entity_poly.pdbx_seq_one_letter_code
_entity_poly.pdbx_strand_id
1 'polypeptide(L)'
;MFINMGLLLFISNMIGHDWQLYFHSFCWAVGTLSLTLFFQYLVEYYRKSTNAVDRKSIKGLLWMTGLRTFGVYLAALLPINLGIYVFVLSILLTFIMPITITRTTMYFQVNLPHLIERISLLVIITFGEMIMGLANFFTIENFSIYSLLYFMIMLSLFLFYFSQFDHAIDEASNQKGIFLIYSHYPIFIGLIMMTVSMSF
;
A
#
# COMPACT_ATOMS: atom_id res chain seq x y z
N MET A 1 -11.79 -9.89 6.75
CA MET A 1 -12.06 -8.73 5.87
C MET A 1 -12.67 -7.56 6.65
N PHE A 2 -13.82 -7.71 7.31
CA PHE A 2 -14.50 -6.63 8.05
C PHE A 2 -13.64 -6.00 9.17
N ILE A 3 -12.91 -6.79 9.92
CA ILE A 3 -12.00 -6.29 10.98
C ILE A 3 -10.95 -5.34 10.39
N ASN A 4 -10.35 -5.70 9.25
CA ASN A 4 -9.34 -4.87 8.61
C ASN A 4 -9.94 -3.54 8.10
N MET A 5 -11.17 -3.57 7.58
CA MET A 5 -11.88 -2.35 7.17
C MET A 5 -12.16 -1.43 8.37
N GLY A 6 -12.63 -1.99 9.49
CA GLY A 6 -12.85 -1.23 10.72
C GLY A 6 -11.55 -0.61 11.27
N LEU A 7 -10.44 -1.36 11.24
CA LEU A 7 -9.13 -0.86 11.65
C LEU A 7 -8.63 0.27 10.72
N LEU A 8 -8.83 0.14 9.41
CA LEU A 8 -8.45 1.18 8.45
C LEU A 8 -9.26 2.47 8.67
N LEU A 9 -10.57 2.37 8.94
CA LEU A 9 -11.38 3.54 9.29
C LEU A 9 -10.88 4.21 10.58
N PHE A 10 -10.54 3.40 11.58
CA PHE A 10 -9.99 3.91 12.84
C PHE A 10 -8.64 4.62 12.63
N ILE A 11 -7.74 4.02 11.85
CA ILE A 11 -6.44 4.61 11.48
C ILE A 11 -6.65 5.92 10.71
N SER A 12 -7.54 5.93 9.72
CA SER A 12 -7.83 7.12 8.91
C SER A 12 -8.34 8.28 9.75
N ASN A 13 -9.16 8.01 10.77
CA ASN A 13 -9.65 9.06 11.67
C ASN A 13 -8.58 9.64 12.62
N MET A 14 -7.47 8.92 12.84
CA MET A 14 -6.37 9.41 13.66
C MET A 14 -5.40 10.31 12.91
N ILE A 15 -5.37 10.21 11.59
CA ILE A 15 -4.52 11.02 10.72
C ILE A 15 -5.11 12.44 10.67
N GLY A 16 -4.32 13.46 10.99
CA GLY A 16 -4.78 14.86 11.02
C GLY A 16 -5.05 15.43 12.41
N HIS A 17 -5.03 14.59 13.45
CA HIS A 17 -5.10 15.03 14.84
C HIS A 17 -3.70 15.17 15.47
N ASP A 18 -3.65 15.63 16.71
CA ASP A 18 -2.40 15.81 17.44
C ASP A 18 -1.61 14.49 17.52
N TRP A 19 -0.51 14.43 16.77
CA TRP A 19 0.30 13.25 16.62
C TRP A 19 0.90 12.76 17.94
N GLN A 20 1.19 13.66 18.84
CA GLN A 20 1.75 13.28 20.14
C GLN A 20 0.75 12.49 20.99
N LEU A 21 -0.53 12.80 20.88
CA LEU A 21 -1.58 12.13 21.65
C LEU A 21 -1.98 10.78 21.02
N TYR A 22 -2.05 10.74 19.69
CA TYR A 22 -2.63 9.59 18.97
C TYR A 22 -1.61 8.55 18.50
N PHE A 23 -0.30 8.84 18.59
CA PHE A 23 0.75 7.95 18.07
C PHE A 23 0.66 6.51 18.61
N HIS A 24 0.51 6.34 19.93
CA HIS A 24 0.42 5.01 20.52
C HIS A 24 -0.81 4.25 20.03
N SER A 25 -1.97 4.89 20.00
CA SER A 25 -3.20 4.30 19.50
C SER A 25 -3.11 3.94 18.02
N PHE A 26 -2.46 4.79 17.22
CA PHE A 26 -2.16 4.52 15.82
C PHE A 26 -1.26 3.29 15.67
N CYS A 27 -0.18 3.19 16.44
CA CYS A 27 0.70 2.02 16.44
C CYS A 27 -0.04 0.74 16.84
N TRP A 28 -0.93 0.79 17.85
CA TRP A 28 -1.76 -0.34 18.23
C TRP A 28 -2.68 -0.79 17.09
N ALA A 29 -3.32 0.14 16.40
CA ALA A 29 -4.20 -0.16 15.28
C ALA A 29 -3.43 -0.76 14.08
N VAL A 30 -2.29 -0.18 13.70
CA VAL A 30 -1.42 -0.69 12.64
C VAL A 30 -0.82 -2.05 13.03
N GLY A 31 -0.42 -2.23 14.29
CA GLY A 31 0.05 -3.51 14.82
C GLY A 31 -1.01 -4.60 14.72
N THR A 32 -2.26 -4.29 15.09
CA THR A 32 -3.38 -5.23 14.98
C THR A 32 -3.70 -5.57 13.53
N LEU A 33 -3.65 -4.60 12.62
CA LEU A 33 -3.79 -4.85 11.17
C LEU A 33 -2.68 -5.80 10.67
N SER A 34 -1.44 -5.58 11.10
CA SER A 34 -0.31 -6.44 10.74
C SER A 34 -0.44 -7.85 11.32
N LEU A 35 -0.96 -7.95 12.54
CA LEU A 35 -1.23 -9.22 13.22
C LEU A 35 -2.31 -10.03 12.48
N THR A 36 -3.37 -9.40 12.00
CA THR A 36 -4.39 -10.10 11.21
C THR A 36 -3.82 -10.68 9.91
N LEU A 37 -2.92 -9.94 9.23
CA LEU A 37 -2.21 -10.44 8.06
C LEU A 37 -1.27 -11.62 8.43
N PHE A 38 -0.55 -11.52 9.53
CA PHE A 38 0.29 -12.60 10.03
C PHE A 38 -0.51 -13.88 10.26
N PHE A 39 -1.67 -13.80 10.92
CA PHE A 39 -2.56 -14.94 11.12
C PHE A 39 -3.10 -15.51 9.82
N GLN A 40 -3.42 -14.68 8.83
CA GLN A 40 -3.86 -15.16 7.51
C GLN A 40 -2.76 -16.00 6.84
N TYR A 41 -1.51 -15.53 6.85
CA TYR A 41 -0.38 -16.30 6.32
C TYR A 41 -0.08 -17.54 7.16
N LEU A 42 -0.29 -17.50 8.47
CA LEU A 42 -0.12 -18.65 9.35
C LEU A 42 -1.12 -19.75 9.03
N VAL A 43 -2.40 -19.39 8.85
CA VAL A 43 -3.46 -20.34 8.45
C VAL A 43 -3.13 -20.96 7.10
N GLU A 44 -2.70 -20.15 6.11
CA GLU A 44 -2.34 -20.67 4.80
C GLU A 44 -1.11 -21.60 4.83
N TYR A 45 -0.14 -21.29 5.69
CA TYR A 45 1.05 -22.16 5.89
C TYR A 45 0.69 -23.57 6.38
N TYR A 46 -0.30 -23.69 7.27
CA TYR A 46 -0.75 -24.98 7.79
C TYR A 46 -1.80 -25.67 6.93
N ARG A 47 -2.27 -25.02 5.88
CA ARG A 47 -3.26 -25.58 4.97
C ARG A 47 -2.68 -26.79 4.22
N LYS A 48 -3.37 -27.93 4.24
CA LYS A 48 -2.91 -29.17 3.64
C LYS A 48 -2.76 -29.13 2.11
N SER A 49 -3.51 -28.21 1.45
CA SER A 49 -3.47 -28.04 -0.02
C SER A 49 -2.28 -27.23 -0.52
N THR A 50 -1.46 -26.67 0.37
CA THR A 50 -0.33 -25.80 -0.01
C THR A 50 0.88 -26.61 -0.48
N ASN A 51 1.37 -26.34 -1.68
CA ASN A 51 2.54 -26.99 -2.26
C ASN A 51 3.82 -26.66 -1.47
N ALA A 52 4.85 -27.50 -1.57
CA ALA A 52 6.12 -27.30 -0.86
C ALA A 52 6.84 -26.00 -1.24
N VAL A 53 6.75 -25.59 -2.52
CA VAL A 53 7.34 -24.34 -3.04
C VAL A 53 6.61 -23.13 -2.45
N ASP A 54 5.27 -23.18 -2.46
CA ASP A 54 4.44 -22.09 -1.91
C ASP A 54 4.65 -21.98 -0.40
N ARG A 55 4.78 -23.10 0.30
CA ARG A 55 5.05 -23.12 1.74
C ARG A 55 6.36 -22.43 2.11
N LYS A 56 7.42 -22.59 1.30
CA LYS A 56 8.69 -21.89 1.51
C LYS A 56 8.51 -20.36 1.34
N SER A 57 7.74 -19.96 0.35
CA SER A 57 7.43 -18.55 0.10
C SER A 57 6.57 -17.94 1.20
N ILE A 58 5.54 -18.67 1.66
CA ILE A 58 4.68 -18.25 2.78
C ILE A 58 5.49 -18.11 4.07
N LYS A 59 6.47 -18.98 4.32
CA LYS A 59 7.37 -18.86 5.47
C LYS A 59 8.16 -17.56 5.44
N GLY A 60 8.63 -17.10 4.27
CA GLY A 60 9.26 -15.78 4.12
C GLY A 60 8.31 -14.63 4.48
N LEU A 61 7.05 -14.68 3.99
CA LEU A 61 6.03 -13.68 4.31
C LEU A 61 5.65 -13.69 5.80
N LEU A 62 5.61 -14.86 6.45
CA LEU A 62 5.40 -14.97 7.89
C LEU A 62 6.50 -14.26 8.68
N TRP A 63 7.77 -14.46 8.29
CA TRP A 63 8.89 -13.78 8.94
C TRP A 63 8.79 -12.26 8.79
N MET A 64 8.46 -11.78 7.58
CA MET A 64 8.31 -10.35 7.32
C MET A 64 7.16 -9.73 8.12
N THR A 65 5.98 -10.34 8.05
CA THR A 65 4.80 -9.84 8.75
C THR A 65 4.95 -9.96 10.27
N GLY A 66 5.61 -11.02 10.75
CA GLY A 66 5.92 -11.20 12.16
C GLY A 66 6.89 -10.15 12.69
N LEU A 67 7.98 -9.88 11.96
CA LEU A 67 8.95 -8.84 12.32
C LEU A 67 8.29 -7.46 12.35
N ARG A 68 7.47 -7.14 11.34
CA ARG A 68 6.70 -5.88 11.30
C ARG A 68 5.76 -5.75 12.50
N THR A 69 4.98 -6.80 12.77
CA THR A 69 4.03 -6.82 13.87
C THR A 69 4.75 -6.58 15.21
N PHE A 70 5.84 -7.31 15.44
CA PHE A 70 6.66 -7.14 16.63
C PHE A 70 7.23 -5.72 16.74
N GLY A 71 7.82 -5.20 15.68
CA GLY A 71 8.42 -3.87 15.67
C GLY A 71 7.40 -2.76 15.88
N VAL A 72 6.20 -2.86 15.29
CA VAL A 72 5.13 -1.87 15.47
C VAL A 72 4.58 -1.91 16.90
N TYR A 73 4.38 -3.08 17.50
CA TYR A 73 3.97 -3.19 18.91
C TYR A 73 5.08 -2.69 19.86
N LEU A 74 6.34 -2.97 19.55
CA LEU A 74 7.45 -2.41 20.32
C LEU A 74 7.43 -0.87 20.25
N ALA A 75 7.19 -0.29 19.09
CA ALA A 75 7.05 1.16 18.93
C ALA A 75 5.88 1.74 19.74
N ALA A 76 4.77 0.99 19.86
CA ALA A 76 3.62 1.39 20.68
C ALA A 76 3.91 1.40 22.20
N LEU A 77 4.91 0.65 22.66
CA LEU A 77 5.29 0.56 24.08
C LEU A 77 6.39 1.56 24.46
N LEU A 78 7.12 2.11 23.49
CA LEU A 78 8.23 3.01 23.70
C LEU A 78 7.75 4.48 23.81
N PRO A 79 8.53 5.37 24.48
CA PRO A 79 8.28 6.80 24.40
C PRO A 79 8.24 7.28 22.95
N ILE A 80 7.40 8.28 22.66
CA ILE A 80 7.11 8.72 21.29
C ILE A 80 8.37 9.01 20.46
N ASN A 81 9.39 9.64 21.07
CA ASN A 81 10.64 10.00 20.39
C ASN A 81 11.39 8.76 19.85
N LEU A 82 11.48 7.69 20.65
CA LEU A 82 12.08 6.42 20.23
C LEU A 82 11.10 5.57 19.41
N GLY A 83 9.82 5.61 19.77
CA GLY A 83 8.77 4.87 19.12
C GLY A 83 8.65 5.19 17.62
N ILE A 84 8.76 6.47 17.25
CA ILE A 84 8.73 6.89 15.83
C ILE A 84 9.86 6.23 15.03
N TYR A 85 11.09 6.24 15.55
CA TYR A 85 12.23 5.62 14.85
C TYR A 85 12.05 4.11 14.68
N VAL A 86 11.58 3.42 15.74
CA VAL A 86 11.32 1.97 15.70
C VAL A 86 10.20 1.64 14.74
N PHE A 87 9.13 2.46 14.71
CA PHE A 87 8.02 2.31 13.77
C PHE A 87 8.48 2.45 12.32
N VAL A 88 9.18 3.54 11.99
CA VAL A 88 9.70 3.79 10.64
C VAL A 88 10.67 2.69 10.23
N LEU A 89 11.59 2.28 11.11
CA LEU A 89 12.53 1.20 10.84
C LEU A 89 11.81 -0.12 10.54
N SER A 90 10.76 -0.46 11.29
CA SER A 90 9.98 -1.68 11.08
C SER A 90 9.28 -1.70 9.73
N ILE A 91 8.75 -0.55 9.30
CA ILE A 91 8.12 -0.42 7.98
C ILE A 91 9.16 -0.51 6.87
N LEU A 92 10.28 0.21 6.98
CA LEU A 92 11.35 0.22 5.98
C LEU A 92 11.97 -1.17 5.81
N LEU A 93 12.24 -1.89 6.90
CA LEU A 93 12.74 -3.27 6.85
C LEU A 93 11.75 -4.17 6.11
N THR A 94 10.46 -4.07 6.41
CA THR A 94 9.43 -4.87 5.74
C THR A 94 9.29 -4.52 4.27
N PHE A 95 9.53 -3.26 3.89
CA PHE A 95 9.50 -2.81 2.51
C PHE A 95 10.69 -3.32 1.69
N ILE A 96 11.89 -3.34 2.28
CA ILE A 96 13.13 -3.77 1.61
C ILE A 96 13.24 -5.30 1.54
N MET A 97 12.76 -6.01 2.56
CA MET A 97 12.92 -7.44 2.74
C MET A 97 12.41 -8.31 1.55
N PRO A 98 11.26 -8.02 0.91
CA PRO A 98 10.81 -8.78 -0.26
C PRO A 98 11.79 -8.70 -1.43
N ILE A 99 12.46 -7.56 -1.63
CA ILE A 99 13.44 -7.38 -2.72
C ILE A 99 14.64 -8.30 -2.51
N THR A 100 15.09 -8.47 -1.27
CA THR A 100 16.24 -9.32 -0.94
C THR A 100 15.87 -10.81 -0.95
N ILE A 101 14.70 -11.17 -0.42
CA ILE A 101 14.26 -12.57 -0.33
C ILE A 101 13.84 -13.13 -1.70
N THR A 102 13.24 -12.31 -2.58
CA THR A 102 12.88 -12.76 -3.94
C THR A 102 14.07 -13.06 -4.82
N ARG A 103 15.20 -12.45 -4.58
CA ARG A 103 16.43 -12.82 -5.31
C ARG A 103 16.91 -14.23 -5.01
N THR A 104 16.63 -14.75 -3.82
CA THR A 104 17.22 -15.99 -3.31
C THR A 104 16.24 -17.15 -3.19
N THR A 105 14.94 -16.92 -2.94
CA THR A 105 14.09 -18.03 -2.44
C THR A 105 12.63 -18.01 -2.88
N MET A 106 12.08 -16.90 -3.36
CA MET A 106 10.65 -16.85 -3.66
C MET A 106 10.36 -17.05 -5.15
N TYR A 107 9.91 -18.23 -5.49
CA TYR A 107 9.22 -18.51 -6.74
C TYR A 107 7.71 -18.47 -6.48
N PHE A 108 7.12 -17.27 -6.42
CA PHE A 108 5.67 -17.17 -6.50
C PHE A 108 5.25 -17.41 -7.96
N GLN A 109 4.50 -18.45 -8.20
CA GLN A 109 3.65 -18.53 -9.38
C GLN A 109 2.48 -17.56 -9.16
N VAL A 110 2.74 -16.29 -9.45
CA VAL A 110 1.69 -15.27 -9.41
C VAL A 110 0.90 -15.40 -10.70
N ASN A 111 -0.42 -15.48 -10.58
CA ASN A 111 -1.29 -15.33 -11.73
C ASN A 111 -1.21 -13.87 -12.21
N LEU A 112 -0.28 -13.59 -13.13
CA LEU A 112 0.03 -12.26 -13.63
C LEU A 112 -1.22 -11.52 -14.14
N PRO A 113 -2.10 -12.10 -14.98
CA PRO A 113 -3.32 -11.44 -15.43
C PRO A 113 -4.18 -10.91 -14.27
N HIS A 114 -4.41 -11.73 -13.26
CA HIS A 114 -5.18 -11.29 -12.08
C HIS A 114 -4.47 -10.21 -11.26
N LEU A 115 -3.15 -10.23 -11.19
CA LEU A 115 -2.39 -9.19 -10.51
C LEU A 115 -2.49 -7.86 -11.26
N ILE A 116 -2.34 -7.89 -12.58
CA ILE A 116 -2.46 -6.75 -13.48
C ILE A 116 -3.84 -6.11 -13.33
N GLU A 117 -4.90 -6.91 -13.40
CA GLU A 117 -6.28 -6.45 -13.23
C GLU A 117 -6.47 -5.74 -11.88
N ARG A 118 -5.97 -6.31 -10.79
CA ARG A 118 -6.10 -5.72 -9.44
C ARG A 118 -5.32 -4.43 -9.28
N ILE A 119 -4.13 -4.33 -9.86
CA ILE A 119 -3.32 -3.12 -9.79
C ILE A 119 -3.96 -2.02 -10.63
N SER A 120 -4.46 -2.32 -11.82
CA SER A 120 -5.15 -1.33 -12.66
C SER A 120 -6.43 -0.80 -11.99
N LEU A 121 -7.21 -1.68 -11.35
CA LEU A 121 -8.38 -1.26 -10.56
C LEU A 121 -7.98 -0.34 -9.39
N LEU A 122 -6.88 -0.65 -8.70
CA LEU A 122 -6.39 0.20 -7.62
C LEU A 122 -5.97 1.58 -8.12
N VAL A 123 -5.32 1.66 -9.28
CA VAL A 123 -4.96 2.93 -9.92
C VAL A 123 -6.21 3.72 -10.32
N ILE A 124 -7.24 3.07 -10.89
CA ILE A 124 -8.52 3.72 -11.21
C ILE A 124 -9.16 4.32 -9.95
N ILE A 125 -9.17 3.57 -8.84
CA ILE A 125 -9.71 4.07 -7.56
C ILE A 125 -8.92 5.30 -7.10
N THR A 126 -7.59 5.27 -7.19
CA THR A 126 -6.74 6.41 -6.79
C THR A 126 -7.02 7.65 -7.65
N PHE A 127 -7.19 7.49 -8.95
CA PHE A 127 -7.62 8.60 -9.83
C PHE A 127 -9.03 9.09 -9.48
N GLY A 128 -9.94 8.19 -9.10
CA GLY A 128 -11.27 8.55 -8.62
C GLY A 128 -11.22 9.44 -7.37
N GLU A 129 -10.36 9.12 -6.41
CA GLU A 129 -10.12 9.95 -5.22
C GLU A 129 -9.57 11.35 -5.60
N MET A 130 -8.66 11.42 -6.59
CA MET A 130 -8.16 12.70 -7.09
C MET A 130 -9.27 13.55 -7.70
N ILE A 131 -10.18 12.96 -8.50
CA ILE A 131 -11.33 13.66 -9.07
C ILE A 131 -12.24 14.19 -7.96
N MET A 132 -12.51 13.40 -6.94
CA MET A 132 -13.31 13.83 -5.79
C MET A 132 -12.64 14.98 -5.03
N GLY A 133 -11.31 14.96 -4.87
CA GLY A 133 -10.56 16.07 -4.29
C GLY A 133 -10.66 17.35 -5.11
N LEU A 134 -10.64 17.25 -6.45
CA LEU A 134 -10.79 18.39 -7.34
C LEU A 134 -12.20 19.01 -7.34
N ALA A 135 -13.24 18.25 -6.99
CA ALA A 135 -14.61 18.71 -7.05
C ALA A 135 -14.83 20.00 -6.23
N ASN A 136 -14.11 20.18 -5.12
CA ASN A 136 -14.18 21.35 -4.27
C ASN A 136 -13.67 22.64 -4.96
N PHE A 137 -12.84 22.52 -6.00
CA PHE A 137 -12.30 23.63 -6.78
C PHE A 137 -13.14 23.96 -8.02
N PHE A 138 -14.15 23.13 -8.34
CA PHE A 138 -15.08 23.33 -9.45
C PHE A 138 -16.42 23.91 -8.98
N THR A 139 -16.40 24.72 -7.93
CA THR A 139 -17.56 25.50 -7.47
C THR A 139 -17.50 26.90 -8.07
N ILE A 140 -18.66 27.56 -8.16
CA ILE A 140 -18.76 28.93 -8.72
C ILE A 140 -17.82 29.91 -7.99
N GLU A 141 -17.59 29.71 -6.70
CA GLU A 141 -16.78 30.60 -5.86
C GLU A 141 -15.26 30.32 -5.99
N ASN A 142 -14.86 29.08 -6.24
CA ASN A 142 -13.46 28.66 -6.21
C ASN A 142 -12.89 28.33 -7.61
N PHE A 143 -13.71 28.41 -8.65
CA PHE A 143 -13.29 28.10 -10.00
C PHE A 143 -12.22 29.06 -10.50
N SER A 144 -11.08 28.54 -10.87
CA SER A 144 -9.95 29.29 -11.41
C SER A 144 -9.30 28.56 -12.59
N ILE A 145 -8.45 29.27 -13.32
CA ILE A 145 -7.65 28.66 -14.39
C ILE A 145 -6.74 27.55 -13.85
N TYR A 146 -6.32 27.64 -12.59
CA TYR A 146 -5.52 26.60 -11.94
C TYR A 146 -6.32 25.32 -11.74
N SER A 147 -7.60 25.38 -11.41
CA SER A 147 -8.48 24.22 -11.29
C SER A 147 -8.56 23.45 -12.61
N LEU A 148 -8.67 24.19 -13.72
CA LEU A 148 -8.65 23.60 -15.06
C LEU A 148 -7.30 22.97 -15.40
N LEU A 149 -6.20 23.63 -15.06
CA LEU A 149 -4.85 23.09 -15.28
C LEU A 149 -4.61 21.79 -14.48
N TYR A 150 -5.01 21.76 -13.22
CA TYR A 150 -4.92 20.52 -12.41
C TYR A 150 -5.75 19.39 -13.02
N PHE A 151 -6.96 19.67 -13.48
CA PHE A 151 -7.79 18.67 -14.15
C PHE A 151 -7.10 18.13 -15.43
N MET A 152 -6.53 19.04 -16.25
CA MET A 152 -5.81 18.65 -17.47
C MET A 152 -4.55 17.81 -17.16
N ILE A 153 -3.80 18.13 -16.11
CA ILE A 153 -2.65 17.35 -15.68
C ILE A 153 -3.10 15.95 -15.24
N MET A 154 -4.14 15.87 -14.41
CA MET A 154 -4.69 14.59 -13.95
C MET A 154 -5.17 13.73 -15.13
N LEU A 155 -5.92 14.32 -16.06
CA LEU A 155 -6.40 13.63 -17.26
C LEU A 155 -5.22 13.12 -18.12
N SER A 156 -4.19 13.94 -18.29
CA SER A 156 -2.99 13.55 -19.04
C SER A 156 -2.24 12.38 -18.38
N LEU A 157 -2.10 12.41 -17.05
CA LEU A 157 -1.49 11.30 -16.29
C LEU A 157 -2.31 10.01 -16.41
N PHE A 158 -3.63 10.11 -16.33
CA PHE A 158 -4.52 8.98 -16.50
C PHE A 158 -4.37 8.34 -17.89
N LEU A 159 -4.47 9.15 -18.94
CA LEU A 159 -4.34 8.68 -20.32
C LEU A 159 -2.93 8.11 -20.58
N PHE A 160 -1.88 8.77 -20.08
CA PHE A 160 -0.52 8.29 -20.21
C PHE A 160 -0.33 6.93 -19.50
N TYR A 161 -0.82 6.79 -18.27
CA TYR A 161 -0.71 5.53 -17.53
C TYR A 161 -1.38 4.39 -18.28
N PHE A 162 -2.66 4.54 -18.70
CA PHE A 162 -3.39 3.48 -19.38
C PHE A 162 -2.84 3.18 -20.76
N SER A 163 -2.39 4.18 -21.51
CA SER A 163 -1.73 3.97 -22.79
C SER A 163 -0.45 3.15 -22.67
N GLN A 164 0.38 3.44 -21.63
CA GLN A 164 1.60 2.67 -21.38
C GLN A 164 1.28 1.27 -20.84
N PHE A 165 0.28 1.16 -19.99
CA PHE A 165 -0.12 -0.09 -19.36
C PHE A 165 -0.58 -1.12 -20.41
N ASP A 166 -1.41 -0.72 -21.36
CA ASP A 166 -1.91 -1.58 -22.45
C ASP A 166 -0.78 -2.04 -23.41
N HIS A 167 0.23 -1.21 -23.63
CA HIS A 167 1.27 -1.51 -24.62
C HIS A 167 2.54 -2.15 -24.01
N ALA A 168 2.83 -1.90 -22.74
CA ALA A 168 4.08 -2.32 -22.13
C ALA A 168 4.00 -3.65 -21.38
N ILE A 169 2.79 -4.11 -21.04
CA ILE A 169 2.62 -5.33 -20.25
C ILE A 169 2.20 -6.48 -21.15
N ASP A 170 3.13 -7.40 -21.35
CA ASP A 170 2.85 -8.68 -21.98
C ASP A 170 2.34 -9.67 -20.89
N GLU A 171 1.05 -9.95 -20.90
CA GLU A 171 0.38 -10.86 -19.95
C GLU A 171 0.91 -12.30 -20.03
N ALA A 172 1.50 -12.68 -21.17
CA ALA A 172 2.11 -14.00 -21.38
C ALA A 172 3.55 -14.09 -20.83
N SER A 173 4.12 -12.96 -20.37
CA SER A 173 5.50 -12.95 -19.89
C SER A 173 5.63 -13.58 -18.51
N ASN A 174 6.70 -14.38 -18.31
CA ASN A 174 7.08 -14.95 -17.01
C ASN A 174 7.71 -13.89 -16.08
N GLN A 175 7.21 -12.66 -16.09
CA GLN A 175 7.74 -11.60 -15.24
C GLN A 175 7.38 -11.83 -13.77
N LYS A 176 8.28 -11.44 -12.89
CA LYS A 176 8.06 -11.55 -11.45
C LYS A 176 7.04 -10.49 -11.03
N GLY A 177 5.83 -10.90 -10.64
CA GLY A 177 4.75 -10.01 -10.20
C GLY A 177 5.15 -9.02 -9.09
N ILE A 178 6.20 -9.31 -8.34
CA ILE A 178 6.78 -8.39 -7.35
C ILE A 178 7.34 -7.13 -7.99
N PHE A 179 8.02 -7.22 -9.14
CA PHE A 179 8.52 -6.04 -9.83
C PHE A 179 7.37 -5.12 -10.23
N LEU A 180 6.27 -5.69 -10.72
CA LEU A 180 5.07 -4.93 -11.07
C LEU A 180 4.50 -4.18 -9.86
N ILE A 181 4.38 -4.85 -8.70
CA ILE A 181 3.90 -4.22 -7.47
C ILE A 181 4.82 -3.06 -7.07
N TYR A 182 6.14 -3.28 -7.03
CA TYR A 182 7.08 -2.25 -6.58
C TYR A 182 7.16 -1.05 -7.51
N SER A 183 7.01 -1.25 -8.82
CA SER A 183 6.98 -0.15 -9.80
C SER A 183 5.75 0.75 -9.63
N HIS A 184 4.65 0.25 -9.05
CA HIS A 184 3.45 1.03 -8.81
C HIS A 184 3.48 1.84 -7.51
N TYR A 185 4.33 1.51 -6.52
CA TYR A 185 4.44 2.30 -5.29
C TYR A 185 4.77 3.78 -5.55
N PRO A 186 5.80 4.14 -6.35
CA PRO A 186 6.06 5.55 -6.64
C PRO A 186 4.92 6.24 -7.38
N ILE A 187 4.16 5.51 -8.23
CA ILE A 187 2.98 6.04 -8.91
C ILE A 187 1.91 6.41 -7.86
N PHE A 188 1.56 5.50 -6.95
CA PHE A 188 0.59 5.77 -5.90
C PHE A 188 1.03 6.91 -4.97
N ILE A 189 2.29 6.92 -4.55
CA ILE A 189 2.84 8.00 -3.72
C ILE A 189 2.73 9.33 -4.46
N GLY A 190 3.11 9.39 -5.74
CA GLY A 190 3.01 10.60 -6.55
C GLY A 190 1.58 11.12 -6.69
N LEU A 191 0.62 10.23 -6.97
CA LEU A 191 -0.79 10.58 -7.10
C LEU A 191 -1.37 11.09 -5.76
N ILE A 192 -1.06 10.42 -4.65
CA ILE A 192 -1.51 10.85 -3.31
C ILE A 192 -0.89 12.20 -2.94
N MET A 193 0.41 12.40 -3.17
CA MET A 193 1.08 13.67 -2.90
C MET A 193 0.48 14.82 -3.72
N MET A 194 0.12 14.55 -4.98
CA MET A 194 -0.57 15.51 -5.82
C MET A 194 -1.94 15.87 -5.25
N THR A 195 -2.73 14.88 -4.81
CA THR A 195 -4.05 15.11 -4.19
C THR A 195 -3.92 15.97 -2.92
N VAL A 196 -2.94 15.65 -2.06
CA VAL A 196 -2.67 16.41 -0.84
C VAL A 196 -2.23 17.83 -1.16
N SER A 197 -1.35 18.00 -2.15
CA SER A 197 -0.88 19.35 -2.57
C SER A 197 -2.00 20.27 -3.06
N MET A 198 -3.10 19.71 -3.58
CA MET A 198 -4.27 20.48 -4.00
C MET A 198 -5.13 20.95 -2.83
N SER A 199 -5.02 20.33 -1.66
CA SER A 199 -5.84 20.66 -0.48
C SER A 199 -5.25 21.80 0.37
N PHE A 200 -4.07 22.28 0.03
CA PHE A 200 -3.40 23.44 0.65
C PHE A 200 -3.44 24.65 -0.26
#